data_59bfd6c251e63823de5875730884da8d
#
_entry.id   59bfd6c251e63823de5875730884da8d
#
_cell.length_a   1.000
_cell.length_b   1.000
_cell.length_c   1.000
_cell.angle_alpha   90.00
_cell.angle_beta   90.00
_cell.angle_gamma   90.00
#
_symmetry.space_group_name_H-M   'P 1'
#
loop_
_entity.id
_entity.type
_entity.pdbx_description
1 polymer ?
#
loop_
_entity_poly.entity_id
_entity_poly.type
_entity_poly.pdbx_seq_one_letter_code
_entity_poly.pdbx_strand_id
1 'polypeptide(L)'
;MKKEFTVLQQALQKAAEAVRRKFGKVGYELKGKANLVTAADLASQRAILALIKKHFPKHDYLAEEGAVKSTHAAYTWVIDPLDGTTNFAHTFPQYSISVALFHGNTPVLAGVSNPFSGETFLAQKGKGATLNGEKIHVSQTSTLSQALLVTGFPYNRFYHMPELINRFGLFLDACHDVRRLGSAALDLCWVAAGRLDGYWEESLQPWDVAAGTLILQEAGGRVTSFSAKPFGKINEYGQTLVASNGAIHAPMLRIIRQSQRINRYGGPSLKRTH
;
A
#
# COMPACT_ATOMS: atom_id res chain seq x y z
N MET A 1 14.64 18.96 -0.67
CA MET A 1 14.39 17.61 -1.26
C MET A 1 15.61 16.68 -1.25
N LYS A 2 16.89 17.12 -1.56
CA LYS A 2 18.06 16.20 -1.56
C LYS A 2 18.35 15.59 -0.18
N LYS A 3 18.27 16.41 0.90
CA LYS A 3 18.50 15.96 2.27
C LYS A 3 17.39 15.00 2.72
N GLU A 4 16.12 15.33 2.41
CA GLU A 4 14.95 14.50 2.74
C GLU A 4 15.01 13.14 2.05
N PHE A 5 15.43 13.11 0.77
CA PHE A 5 15.61 11.87 0.01
C PHE A 5 16.70 10.98 0.62
N THR A 6 17.84 11.55 1.01
CA THR A 6 18.92 10.81 1.68
C THR A 6 18.45 10.24 3.03
N VAL A 7 17.69 11.02 3.82
CA VAL A 7 17.16 10.55 5.11
C VAL A 7 16.10 9.47 4.92
N LEU A 8 15.25 9.57 3.88
CA LEU A 8 14.31 8.50 3.51
C LEU A 8 15.03 7.18 3.25
N GLN A 9 16.09 7.19 2.43
CA GLN A 9 16.89 5.99 2.13
C GLN A 9 17.51 5.39 3.41
N GLN A 10 18.11 6.23 4.25
CA GLN A 10 18.69 5.80 5.53
C GLN A 10 17.63 5.23 6.50
N ALA A 11 16.45 5.84 6.53
CA ALA A 11 15.33 5.39 7.36
C ALA A 11 14.85 3.99 6.93
N LEU A 12 14.64 3.77 5.64
CA LEU A 12 14.27 2.47 5.08
C LEU A 12 15.33 1.41 5.38
N GLN A 13 16.61 1.73 5.19
CA GLN A 13 17.72 0.81 5.48
C GLN A 13 17.74 0.40 6.96
N LYS A 14 17.67 1.37 7.88
CA LYS A 14 17.70 1.10 9.33
C LYS A 14 16.48 0.32 9.79
N ALA A 15 15.31 0.64 9.27
CA ALA A 15 14.09 -0.10 9.52
C ALA A 15 14.18 -1.55 9.00
N ALA A 16 14.67 -1.74 7.77
CA ALA A 16 14.88 -3.07 7.19
C ALA A 16 15.85 -3.92 8.00
N GLU A 17 16.94 -3.35 8.52
CA GLU A 17 17.85 -4.04 9.43
C GLU A 17 17.14 -4.47 10.72
N ALA A 18 16.31 -3.59 11.31
CA ALA A 18 15.56 -3.88 12.54
C ALA A 18 14.52 -4.99 12.35
N VAL A 19 13.81 -4.97 11.22
CA VAL A 19 12.79 -5.96 10.85
C VAL A 19 13.44 -7.32 10.57
N ARG A 20 14.50 -7.38 9.72
CA ARG A 20 15.20 -8.64 9.40
C ARG A 20 15.71 -9.40 10.62
N ARG A 21 16.23 -8.70 11.63
CA ARG A 21 16.71 -9.33 12.87
C ARG A 21 15.64 -10.09 13.64
N LYS A 22 14.37 -9.74 13.40
CA LYS A 22 13.20 -10.27 14.14
C LYS A 22 12.37 -11.28 13.32
N PHE A 23 12.59 -11.39 12.02
CA PHE A 23 11.85 -12.31 11.16
C PHE A 23 12.04 -13.76 11.62
N GLY A 24 10.94 -14.48 11.82
CA GLY A 24 10.91 -15.85 12.32
C GLY A 24 11.30 -16.03 13.81
N LYS A 25 11.46 -14.94 14.57
CA LYS A 25 11.96 -14.96 15.96
C LYS A 25 11.03 -14.30 16.97
N VAL A 26 9.95 -13.66 16.54
CA VAL A 26 9.05 -12.92 17.42
C VAL A 26 7.63 -13.44 17.32
N GLY A 27 6.91 -13.42 18.46
CA GLY A 27 5.48 -13.60 18.50
C GLY A 27 4.74 -12.33 18.06
N TYR A 28 3.44 -12.40 18.06
CA TYR A 28 2.55 -11.27 17.75
C TYR A 28 1.53 -11.04 18.85
N GLU A 29 1.01 -9.83 18.90
CA GLU A 29 -0.14 -9.45 19.73
C GLU A 29 -1.31 -9.05 18.82
N LEU A 30 -2.54 -9.29 19.28
CA LEU A 30 -3.76 -8.92 18.57
C LEU A 30 -4.13 -7.48 18.92
N LYS A 31 -4.13 -6.57 17.94
CA LYS A 31 -4.76 -5.23 18.04
C LYS A 31 -6.29 -5.30 17.90
N GLY A 32 -6.82 -6.44 17.40
CA GLY A 32 -8.23 -6.69 17.13
C GLY A 32 -8.44 -8.09 16.54
N LYS A 33 -9.66 -8.40 16.09
CA LYS A 33 -10.05 -9.75 15.63
C LYS A 33 -9.14 -10.31 14.49
N ALA A 34 -8.52 -9.47 13.68
CA ALA A 34 -7.69 -9.89 12.55
C ALA A 34 -6.46 -8.97 12.33
N ASN A 35 -6.23 -7.97 13.19
CA ASN A 35 -5.11 -7.06 13.09
C ASN A 35 -4.03 -7.43 14.13
N LEU A 36 -2.77 -7.48 13.70
CA LEU A 36 -1.63 -7.93 14.49
C LEU A 36 -0.60 -6.80 14.67
N VAL A 37 0.17 -6.88 15.74
CA VAL A 37 1.40 -6.10 15.93
C VAL A 37 2.51 -7.01 16.44
N THR A 38 3.73 -6.73 16.06
CA THR A 38 4.92 -7.43 16.53
C THR A 38 5.96 -6.46 17.08
N ALA A 39 6.94 -6.99 17.78
CA ALA A 39 8.09 -6.20 18.21
C ALA A 39 8.93 -5.65 17.02
N ALA A 40 8.69 -6.16 15.79
CA ALA A 40 9.34 -5.66 14.58
C ALA A 40 8.74 -4.33 14.13
N ASP A 41 7.41 -4.18 14.19
CA ASP A 41 6.69 -2.93 13.87
C ASP A 41 7.23 -1.78 14.73
N LEU A 42 7.26 -1.99 16.04
CA LEU A 42 7.74 -0.97 16.99
C LEU A 42 9.24 -0.65 16.83
N ALA A 43 10.07 -1.63 16.51
CA ALA A 43 11.50 -1.42 16.29
C ALA A 43 11.75 -0.66 14.97
N SER A 44 11.03 -1.00 13.91
CA SER A 44 11.03 -0.30 12.63
C SER A 44 10.62 1.16 12.80
N GLN A 45 9.45 1.41 13.42
CA GLN A 45 8.95 2.75 13.66
C GLN A 45 9.95 3.61 14.46
N ARG A 46 10.53 3.05 15.53
CA ARG A 46 11.56 3.78 16.31
C ARG A 46 12.76 4.16 15.46
N ALA A 47 13.23 3.27 14.60
CA ALA A 47 14.38 3.53 13.73
C ALA A 47 14.09 4.66 12.72
N ILE A 48 12.91 4.65 12.09
CA ILE A 48 12.48 5.68 11.14
C ILE A 48 12.32 7.03 11.84
N LEU A 49 11.54 7.08 12.93
CA LEU A 49 11.24 8.32 13.64
C LEU A 49 12.49 8.95 14.29
N ALA A 50 13.46 8.15 14.74
CA ALA A 50 14.72 8.68 15.27
C ALA A 50 15.48 9.53 14.25
N LEU A 51 15.54 9.07 12.98
CA LEU A 51 16.17 9.81 11.90
C LEU A 51 15.36 11.05 11.49
N ILE A 52 14.04 10.91 11.36
CA ILE A 52 13.16 12.05 11.01
C ILE A 52 13.24 13.14 12.07
N LYS A 53 13.10 12.81 13.36
CA LYS A 53 13.16 13.78 14.46
C LYS A 53 14.52 14.46 14.57
N LYS A 54 15.62 13.72 14.33
CA LYS A 54 16.98 14.25 14.34
C LYS A 54 17.22 15.27 13.23
N HIS A 55 16.78 14.97 12.02
CA HIS A 55 17.10 15.78 10.83
C HIS A 55 16.03 16.83 10.49
N PHE A 56 14.79 16.58 10.87
CA PHE A 56 13.60 17.40 10.55
C PHE A 56 12.69 17.58 11.77
N PRO A 57 13.16 18.21 12.86
CA PRO A 57 12.39 18.33 14.10
C PRO A 57 11.10 19.17 13.94
N LYS A 58 11.01 19.96 12.84
CA LYS A 58 9.85 20.79 12.53
C LYS A 58 8.84 20.10 11.59
N HIS A 59 9.15 18.92 11.03
CA HIS A 59 8.19 18.17 10.21
C HIS A 59 7.16 17.46 11.10
N ASP A 60 5.96 17.28 10.56
CA ASP A 60 4.93 16.44 11.12
C ASP A 60 5.12 14.97 10.69
N TYR A 61 4.45 14.06 11.37
CA TYR A 61 4.42 12.64 11.01
C TYR A 61 3.12 11.98 11.45
N LEU A 62 2.69 11.02 10.67
CA LEU A 62 1.57 10.10 10.90
C LEU A 62 2.08 8.68 10.69
N ALA A 63 2.10 7.86 11.75
CA ALA A 63 2.56 6.48 11.68
C ALA A 63 1.51 5.52 12.25
N GLU A 64 1.46 4.31 11.70
CA GLU A 64 0.46 3.29 12.05
C GLU A 64 0.45 2.97 13.55
N GLU A 65 1.63 2.80 14.17
CA GLU A 65 1.75 2.40 15.57
C GLU A 65 1.54 3.57 16.55
N GLY A 66 0.53 4.42 16.26
CA GLY A 66 0.06 5.47 17.16
C GLY A 66 0.95 6.70 17.27
N ALA A 67 2.08 6.75 16.58
CA ALA A 67 2.95 7.94 16.64
C ALA A 67 2.43 9.01 15.68
N VAL A 68 1.92 10.10 16.27
CA VAL A 68 1.39 11.26 15.52
C VAL A 68 2.03 12.54 16.05
N LYS A 69 2.42 13.42 15.14
CA LYS A 69 2.73 14.82 15.38
C LYS A 69 2.02 15.64 14.31
N SER A 70 1.14 16.52 14.72
CA SER A 70 0.33 17.36 13.83
C SER A 70 0.36 18.81 14.35
N THR A 71 1.26 19.59 13.78
CA THR A 71 1.46 21.02 14.10
C THR A 71 1.14 21.92 12.92
N HIS A 72 0.50 21.36 11.87
CA HIS A 72 0.26 22.01 10.59
C HIS A 72 1.57 22.42 9.87
N ALA A 73 2.62 21.62 10.05
CA ALA A 73 3.88 21.82 9.33
C ALA A 73 3.69 21.67 7.81
N ALA A 74 4.52 22.34 7.03
CA ALA A 74 4.49 22.23 5.57
C ALA A 74 4.79 20.83 5.07
N TYR A 75 5.53 20.02 5.83
CA TYR A 75 5.92 18.67 5.49
C TYR A 75 5.42 17.65 6.52
N THR A 76 4.83 16.55 6.02
CA THR A 76 4.32 15.43 6.85
C THR A 76 4.87 14.10 6.33
N TRP A 77 5.51 13.32 7.20
CA TRP A 77 5.89 11.94 6.93
C TRP A 77 4.73 11.00 7.25
N VAL A 78 4.39 10.14 6.29
CA VAL A 78 3.36 9.09 6.45
C VAL A 78 4.07 7.75 6.41
N ILE A 79 3.90 6.93 7.47
CA ILE A 79 4.79 5.81 7.78
C ILE A 79 3.99 4.57 8.13
N ASP A 80 4.20 3.51 7.39
CA ASP A 80 3.90 2.15 7.81
C ASP A 80 5.22 1.45 8.15
N PRO A 81 5.45 1.12 9.42
CA PRO A 81 6.70 0.48 9.84
C PRO A 81 6.83 -0.96 9.39
N LEU A 82 5.71 -1.66 9.16
CA LEU A 82 5.68 -3.05 8.70
C LEU A 82 4.32 -3.41 8.07
N ASP A 83 4.14 -3.07 6.80
CA ASP A 83 3.00 -3.51 6.00
C ASP A 83 3.08 -5.02 5.73
N GLY A 84 1.97 -5.73 5.97
CA GLY A 84 1.93 -7.18 5.90
C GLY A 84 2.33 -7.87 7.21
N THR A 85 2.01 -7.29 8.37
CA THR A 85 2.30 -7.85 9.70
C THR A 85 1.81 -9.28 9.88
N THR A 86 0.66 -9.65 9.29
CA THR A 86 0.16 -11.04 9.29
C THR A 86 1.14 -11.97 8.59
N ASN A 87 1.64 -11.59 7.41
CA ASN A 87 2.64 -12.37 6.68
C ASN A 87 3.92 -12.52 7.50
N PHE A 88 4.40 -11.42 8.08
CA PHE A 88 5.58 -11.41 8.92
C PHE A 88 5.44 -12.35 10.13
N ALA A 89 4.30 -12.29 10.84
CA ALA A 89 4.01 -13.13 11.99
C ALA A 89 3.99 -14.64 11.65
N HIS A 90 3.54 -14.97 10.44
CA HIS A 90 3.54 -16.34 9.91
C HIS A 90 4.80 -16.71 9.11
N THR A 91 5.87 -15.91 9.19
CA THR A 91 7.12 -16.15 8.44
C THR A 91 6.94 -16.23 6.93
N PHE A 92 5.88 -15.64 6.39
CA PHE A 92 5.65 -15.56 4.96
C PHE A 92 6.40 -14.32 4.41
N PRO A 93 7.28 -14.46 3.38
CA PRO A 93 8.26 -13.44 3.01
C PRO A 93 7.71 -12.28 2.17
N GLN A 94 6.45 -11.89 2.41
CA GLN A 94 5.75 -10.81 1.72
C GLN A 94 5.32 -9.74 2.71
N TYR A 95 6.24 -8.81 3.02
CA TYR A 95 6.04 -7.69 3.93
C TYR A 95 6.97 -6.55 3.55
N SER A 96 6.62 -5.33 3.94
CA SER A 96 7.39 -4.16 3.56
C SER A 96 7.42 -3.08 4.63
N ILE A 97 8.25 -2.06 4.39
CA ILE A 97 8.30 -0.81 5.12
C ILE A 97 7.91 0.27 4.13
N SER A 98 6.92 1.09 4.45
CA SER A 98 6.38 2.11 3.55
C SER A 98 6.53 3.50 4.19
N VAL A 99 7.17 4.43 3.47
CA VAL A 99 7.40 5.80 3.94
C VAL A 99 7.15 6.79 2.81
N ALA A 100 6.27 7.73 3.03
CA ALA A 100 6.03 8.86 2.11
C ALA A 100 6.28 10.20 2.80
N LEU A 101 6.75 11.19 2.05
CA LEU A 101 6.83 12.58 2.48
C LEU A 101 5.84 13.42 1.67
N PHE A 102 4.97 14.12 2.36
CA PHE A 102 4.03 15.09 1.79
C PHE A 102 4.52 16.52 1.98
N HIS A 103 4.28 17.37 1.00
CA HIS A 103 4.26 18.83 1.13
C HIS A 103 2.81 19.30 1.01
N GLY A 104 2.24 19.76 2.11
CA GLY A 104 0.78 19.92 2.24
C GLY A 104 0.06 18.57 2.00
N ASN A 105 -0.81 18.52 0.99
CA ASN A 105 -1.52 17.30 0.60
C ASN A 105 -0.89 16.53 -0.59
N THR A 106 0.28 16.98 -1.06
CA THR A 106 0.92 16.37 -2.24
C THR A 106 2.09 15.48 -1.81
N PRO A 107 2.10 14.18 -2.15
CA PRO A 107 3.27 13.34 -1.93
C PRO A 107 4.41 13.80 -2.82
N VAL A 108 5.59 13.98 -2.26
CA VAL A 108 6.79 14.50 -2.96
C VAL A 108 7.95 13.53 -2.97
N LEU A 109 8.04 12.64 -1.98
CA LEU A 109 8.99 11.53 -1.92
C LEU A 109 8.27 10.28 -1.45
N ALA A 110 8.69 9.12 -1.93
CA ALA A 110 8.20 7.82 -1.50
C ALA A 110 9.32 6.78 -1.50
N GLY A 111 9.22 5.86 -0.56
CA GLY A 111 10.05 4.68 -0.52
C GLY A 111 9.33 3.50 0.11
N VAL A 112 9.45 2.34 -0.54
CA VAL A 112 8.97 1.05 -0.05
C VAL A 112 10.11 0.06 -0.11
N SER A 113 10.39 -0.63 0.99
CA SER A 113 11.44 -1.64 1.05
C SER A 113 10.87 -2.98 1.49
N ASN A 114 11.16 -4.05 0.73
CA ASN A 114 10.95 -5.42 1.17
C ASN A 114 12.25 -5.93 1.81
N PRO A 115 12.31 -6.08 3.14
CA PRO A 115 13.54 -6.50 3.81
C PRO A 115 13.97 -7.93 3.51
N PHE A 116 13.04 -8.79 3.08
CA PHE A 116 13.34 -10.19 2.76
C PHE A 116 14.03 -10.32 1.39
N SER A 117 13.44 -9.76 0.35
CA SER A 117 13.99 -9.82 -1.02
C SER A 117 15.13 -8.84 -1.26
N GLY A 118 15.30 -7.83 -0.39
CA GLY A 118 16.27 -6.74 -0.59
C GLY A 118 15.82 -5.72 -1.64
N GLU A 119 14.57 -5.75 -2.07
CA GLU A 119 14.01 -4.78 -3.01
C GLU A 119 13.72 -3.46 -2.31
N THR A 120 14.14 -2.36 -2.91
CA THR A 120 13.83 -1.00 -2.45
C THR A 120 13.34 -0.16 -3.62
N PHE A 121 12.08 0.21 -3.55
CA PHE A 121 11.41 1.09 -4.51
C PHE A 121 11.48 2.52 -4.00
N LEU A 122 11.89 3.44 -4.86
CA LEU A 122 12.00 4.86 -4.52
C LEU A 122 11.38 5.71 -5.62
N ALA A 123 10.73 6.80 -5.21
CA ALA A 123 10.25 7.82 -6.16
C ALA A 123 10.40 9.23 -5.58
N GLN A 124 10.64 10.17 -6.48
CA GLN A 124 10.53 11.60 -6.22
C GLN A 124 9.61 12.19 -7.27
N LYS A 125 8.63 13.00 -6.85
CA LYS A 125 7.66 13.64 -7.75
C LYS A 125 8.34 14.34 -8.92
N GLY A 126 7.95 13.96 -10.15
CA GLY A 126 8.49 14.47 -11.42
C GLY A 126 9.89 13.98 -11.77
N LYS A 127 10.43 12.93 -11.11
CA LYS A 127 11.74 12.35 -11.38
C LYS A 127 11.70 10.87 -11.78
N GLY A 128 10.52 10.26 -11.76
CA GLY A 128 10.34 8.84 -12.02
C GLY A 128 10.51 7.98 -10.77
N ALA A 129 10.33 6.68 -10.97
CA ALA A 129 10.48 5.65 -9.95
C ALA A 129 11.64 4.70 -10.27
N THR A 130 12.24 4.12 -9.23
CA THR A 130 13.34 3.16 -9.34
C THR A 130 13.13 1.96 -8.44
N LEU A 131 13.65 0.79 -8.85
CA LEU A 131 13.85 -0.40 -8.04
C LEU A 131 15.36 -0.64 -7.92
N ASN A 132 15.89 -0.61 -6.71
CA ASN A 132 17.33 -0.77 -6.43
C ASN A 132 18.24 0.14 -7.30
N GLY A 133 17.76 1.36 -7.61
CA GLY A 133 18.45 2.36 -8.40
C GLY A 133 18.15 2.31 -9.91
N GLU A 134 17.63 1.20 -10.43
CA GLU A 134 17.25 1.06 -11.84
C GLU A 134 15.84 1.61 -12.07
N LYS A 135 15.64 2.33 -13.18
CA LYS A 135 14.32 2.88 -13.55
C LYS A 135 13.31 1.76 -13.79
N ILE A 136 12.10 1.97 -13.30
CA ILE A 136 10.98 1.07 -13.52
C ILE A 136 9.84 1.75 -14.26
N HIS A 137 9.05 0.95 -14.96
CA HIS A 137 7.85 1.35 -15.68
C HIS A 137 6.77 0.29 -15.51
N VAL A 138 5.51 0.73 -15.59
CA VAL A 138 4.36 -0.18 -15.63
C VAL A 138 4.38 -1.08 -16.86
N SER A 139 3.62 -2.16 -16.80
CA SER A 139 3.47 -3.12 -17.91
C SER A 139 2.77 -2.49 -19.13
N GLN A 140 2.89 -3.17 -20.29
CA GLN A 140 2.24 -2.80 -21.56
C GLN A 140 0.96 -3.60 -21.83
N THR A 141 0.46 -4.36 -20.86
CA THR A 141 -0.78 -5.15 -20.98
C THR A 141 -1.95 -4.21 -21.29
N SER A 142 -2.61 -4.40 -22.44
CA SER A 142 -3.63 -3.48 -22.94
C SER A 142 -5.07 -3.95 -22.71
N THR A 143 -5.26 -5.24 -22.39
CA THR A 143 -6.59 -5.82 -22.17
C THR A 143 -6.70 -6.46 -20.78
N LEU A 144 -7.89 -6.34 -20.16
CA LEU A 144 -8.12 -6.90 -18.84
C LEU A 144 -8.01 -8.43 -18.83
N SER A 145 -8.43 -9.11 -19.90
CA SER A 145 -8.37 -10.57 -20.03
C SER A 145 -6.94 -11.15 -20.04
N GLN A 146 -5.93 -10.33 -20.32
CA GLN A 146 -4.51 -10.73 -20.27
C GLN A 146 -3.82 -10.26 -18.98
N ALA A 147 -4.54 -9.51 -18.13
CA ALA A 147 -3.96 -8.87 -16.98
C ALA A 147 -3.79 -9.83 -15.80
N LEU A 148 -2.65 -9.76 -15.12
CA LEU A 148 -2.42 -10.35 -13.80
C LEU A 148 -2.69 -9.28 -12.75
N LEU A 149 -3.74 -9.49 -11.97
CA LEU A 149 -4.18 -8.53 -10.96
C LEU A 149 -3.81 -8.96 -9.53
N VAL A 150 -3.88 -8.01 -8.61
CA VAL A 150 -3.74 -8.29 -7.17
C VAL A 150 -4.83 -7.57 -6.39
N THR A 151 -5.19 -8.12 -5.23
CA THR A 151 -6.14 -7.50 -4.29
C THR A 151 -5.80 -7.86 -2.84
N GLY A 152 -6.38 -7.11 -1.92
CA GLY A 152 -6.45 -7.44 -0.51
C GLY A 152 -7.87 -7.43 0.03
N PHE A 153 -8.00 -7.77 1.30
CA PHE A 153 -9.28 -7.77 2.01
C PHE A 153 -9.12 -7.04 3.35
N PRO A 154 -10.04 -6.13 3.69
CA PRO A 154 -9.96 -5.34 4.91
C PRO A 154 -10.04 -6.22 6.17
N TYR A 155 -9.50 -5.75 7.28
CA TYR A 155 -9.57 -6.46 8.56
C TYR A 155 -11.00 -6.63 9.07
N ASN A 156 -11.93 -5.73 8.71
CA ASN A 156 -13.36 -5.80 9.02
C ASN A 156 -14.18 -6.58 7.98
N ARG A 157 -13.54 -7.38 7.11
CA ARG A 157 -14.15 -8.15 6.01
C ARG A 157 -15.39 -8.95 6.39
N PHE A 158 -15.50 -9.35 7.63
CA PHE A 158 -16.63 -10.13 8.12
C PHE A 158 -17.99 -9.44 7.97
N TYR A 159 -18.02 -8.11 7.88
CA TYR A 159 -19.24 -7.32 7.70
C TYR A 159 -19.61 -7.11 6.23
N HIS A 160 -18.65 -7.30 5.30
CA HIS A 160 -18.79 -6.98 3.87
C HIS A 160 -18.42 -8.17 2.96
N MET A 161 -18.41 -9.39 3.51
CA MET A 161 -17.95 -10.58 2.81
C MET A 161 -18.67 -10.82 1.47
N PRO A 162 -20.02 -10.72 1.36
CA PRO A 162 -20.72 -10.95 0.09
C PRO A 162 -20.25 -9.97 -1.00
N GLU A 163 -20.06 -8.69 -0.68
CA GLU A 163 -19.61 -7.66 -1.60
C GLU A 163 -18.16 -7.91 -2.07
N LEU A 164 -17.28 -8.27 -1.14
CA LEU A 164 -15.89 -8.56 -1.42
C LEU A 164 -15.74 -9.77 -2.34
N ILE A 165 -16.47 -10.87 -2.04
CA ILE A 165 -16.42 -12.10 -2.84
C ILE A 165 -17.04 -11.90 -4.21
N ASN A 166 -18.17 -11.18 -4.29
CA ASN A 166 -18.78 -10.84 -5.58
C ASN A 166 -17.81 -10.03 -6.46
N ARG A 167 -17.18 -9.00 -5.90
CA ARG A 167 -16.19 -8.20 -6.63
C ARG A 167 -14.99 -9.04 -7.07
N PHE A 168 -14.47 -9.87 -6.18
CA PHE A 168 -13.38 -10.79 -6.49
C PHE A 168 -13.75 -11.73 -7.64
N GLY A 169 -14.95 -12.34 -7.61
CA GLY A 169 -15.44 -13.22 -8.66
C GLY A 169 -15.55 -12.52 -10.02
N LEU A 170 -16.09 -11.27 -10.04
CA LEU A 170 -16.19 -10.48 -11.28
C LEU A 170 -14.81 -10.14 -11.89
N PHE A 171 -13.81 -9.85 -11.06
CA PHE A 171 -12.44 -9.62 -11.54
C PHE A 171 -11.80 -10.92 -12.05
N LEU A 172 -11.97 -12.04 -11.29
CA LEU A 172 -11.41 -13.34 -11.68
C LEU A 172 -11.96 -13.85 -13.01
N ASP A 173 -13.25 -13.60 -13.29
CA ASP A 173 -13.88 -13.93 -14.58
C ASP A 173 -13.35 -13.04 -15.73
N ALA A 174 -12.96 -11.81 -15.44
CA ALA A 174 -12.61 -10.81 -16.44
C ALA A 174 -11.10 -10.71 -16.76
N CYS A 175 -10.22 -11.26 -15.91
CA CYS A 175 -8.76 -11.14 -16.06
C CYS A 175 -8.09 -12.51 -16.25
N HIS A 176 -6.77 -12.51 -16.46
CA HIS A 176 -6.01 -13.75 -16.57
C HIS A 176 -5.97 -14.49 -15.22
N ASP A 177 -5.67 -13.77 -14.14
CA ASP A 177 -5.65 -14.35 -12.79
C ASP A 177 -5.57 -13.23 -11.73
N VAL A 178 -5.86 -13.57 -10.45
CA VAL A 178 -5.79 -12.65 -9.31
C VAL A 178 -4.87 -13.23 -8.24
N ARG A 179 -4.05 -12.37 -7.65
CA ARG A 179 -3.21 -12.68 -6.49
C ARG A 179 -3.77 -12.02 -5.23
N ARG A 180 -3.52 -12.65 -4.08
CA ARG A 180 -3.77 -12.08 -2.76
C ARG A 180 -2.50 -12.22 -1.93
N LEU A 181 -1.64 -11.17 -1.93
CA LEU A 181 -0.28 -11.27 -1.43
C LEU A 181 -0.12 -10.69 -0.02
N GLY A 182 -0.92 -9.67 0.35
CA GLY A 182 -1.09 -9.23 1.73
C GLY A 182 -0.10 -8.18 2.21
N SER A 183 0.45 -7.37 1.28
CA SER A 183 1.21 -6.15 1.54
C SER A 183 0.81 -5.13 0.49
N ALA A 184 -0.05 -4.18 0.86
CA ALA A 184 -0.61 -3.18 -0.05
C ALA A 184 0.45 -2.29 -0.70
N ALA A 185 1.47 -1.91 0.06
CA ALA A 185 2.58 -1.12 -0.46
C ALA A 185 3.40 -1.88 -1.50
N LEU A 186 3.66 -3.20 -1.32
CA LEU A 186 4.33 -4.03 -2.32
C LEU A 186 3.44 -4.28 -3.54
N ASP A 187 2.15 -4.51 -3.35
CA ASP A 187 1.21 -4.73 -4.44
C ASP A 187 1.23 -3.55 -5.42
N LEU A 188 1.23 -2.30 -4.90
CA LEU A 188 1.39 -1.08 -5.69
C LEU A 188 2.76 -1.00 -6.37
N CYS A 189 3.84 -1.37 -5.67
CA CYS A 189 5.20 -1.35 -6.20
C CYS A 189 5.39 -2.38 -7.33
N TRP A 190 4.77 -3.54 -7.24
CA TRP A 190 4.87 -4.54 -8.31
C TRP A 190 4.04 -4.17 -9.53
N VAL A 191 2.93 -3.45 -9.37
CA VAL A 191 2.25 -2.81 -10.51
C VAL A 191 3.16 -1.74 -11.13
N ALA A 192 3.86 -0.93 -10.32
CA ALA A 192 4.81 0.07 -10.80
C ALA A 192 5.99 -0.53 -11.56
N ALA A 193 6.44 -1.73 -11.16
CA ALA A 193 7.54 -2.45 -11.83
C ALA A 193 7.09 -3.31 -13.03
N GLY A 194 5.80 -3.28 -13.38
CA GLY A 194 5.24 -4.06 -14.50
C GLY A 194 5.16 -5.57 -14.25
N ARG A 195 5.31 -6.02 -13.00
CA ARG A 195 5.14 -7.44 -12.61
C ARG A 195 3.69 -7.84 -12.45
N LEU A 196 2.85 -6.88 -12.11
CA LEU A 196 1.39 -6.96 -12.05
C LEU A 196 0.83 -5.82 -12.90
N ASP A 197 -0.42 -5.96 -13.32
CA ASP A 197 -1.06 -5.00 -14.23
C ASP A 197 -2.02 -4.06 -13.51
N GLY A 198 -2.58 -4.51 -12.39
CA GLY A 198 -3.53 -3.73 -11.62
C GLY A 198 -3.78 -4.26 -10.22
N TYR A 199 -4.28 -3.36 -9.36
CA TYR A 199 -4.60 -3.61 -7.96
C TYR A 199 -5.88 -2.90 -7.57
N TRP A 200 -6.70 -3.53 -6.73
CA TRP A 200 -7.83 -2.88 -6.08
C TRP A 200 -7.98 -3.34 -4.64
N GLU A 201 -8.33 -2.42 -3.76
CA GLU A 201 -8.64 -2.72 -2.36
C GLU A 201 -9.47 -1.59 -1.75
N GLU A 202 -10.07 -1.84 -0.59
CA GLU A 202 -10.84 -0.86 0.18
C GLU A 202 -10.53 -0.97 1.68
N SER A 203 -10.83 0.11 2.42
CA SER A 203 -10.64 0.21 3.87
C SER A 203 -9.19 0.11 4.33
N LEU A 204 -8.27 0.56 3.50
CA LEU A 204 -6.86 0.78 3.83
C LEU A 204 -6.67 2.13 4.51
N GLN A 205 -5.53 2.30 5.13
CA GLN A 205 -5.10 3.55 5.75
C GLN A 205 -4.11 4.32 4.86
N PRO A 206 -3.91 5.62 5.08
CA PRO A 206 -2.96 6.39 4.28
C PRO A 206 -1.53 5.82 4.26
N TRP A 207 -1.08 5.27 5.36
CA TRP A 207 0.28 4.72 5.45
C TRP A 207 0.48 3.46 4.61
N ASP A 208 -0.56 2.64 4.40
CA ASP A 208 -0.52 1.44 3.59
C ASP A 208 -0.23 1.76 2.10
N VAL A 209 -0.72 2.90 1.60
CA VAL A 209 -0.77 3.15 0.14
C VAL A 209 -0.09 4.43 -0.33
N ALA A 210 0.21 5.40 0.55
CA ALA A 210 0.70 6.70 0.13
C ALA A 210 2.03 6.62 -0.65
N ALA A 211 2.99 5.82 -0.16
CA ALA A 211 4.27 5.66 -0.83
C ALA A 211 4.11 4.88 -2.15
N GLY A 212 3.41 3.74 -2.13
CA GLY A 212 3.16 2.95 -3.33
C GLY A 212 2.41 3.71 -4.43
N THR A 213 1.47 4.59 -4.04
CA THR A 213 0.74 5.47 -4.98
C THR A 213 1.69 6.40 -5.72
N LEU A 214 2.60 7.10 -5.04
CA LEU A 214 3.57 7.98 -5.72
C LEU A 214 4.52 7.16 -6.60
N ILE A 215 5.02 6.02 -6.12
CA ILE A 215 5.92 5.14 -6.89
C ILE A 215 5.23 4.69 -8.19
N LEU A 216 3.97 4.25 -8.10
CA LEU A 216 3.22 3.83 -9.28
C LEU A 216 2.95 4.98 -10.26
N GLN A 217 2.58 6.16 -9.76
CA GLN A 217 2.36 7.34 -10.61
C GLN A 217 3.64 7.77 -11.34
N GLU A 218 4.77 7.76 -10.65
CA GLU A 218 6.09 8.11 -11.23
C GLU A 218 6.62 7.03 -12.20
N ALA A 219 6.11 5.79 -12.10
CA ALA A 219 6.36 4.72 -13.08
C ALA A 219 5.42 4.76 -14.30
N GLY A 220 4.51 5.75 -14.39
CA GLY A 220 3.56 5.91 -15.49
C GLY A 220 2.21 5.24 -15.27
N GLY A 221 1.94 4.71 -14.09
CA GLY A 221 0.66 4.11 -13.74
C GLY A 221 -0.41 5.12 -13.31
N ARG A 222 -1.61 4.62 -13.09
CA ARG A 222 -2.77 5.42 -12.68
C ARG A 222 -3.36 4.89 -11.38
N VAL A 223 -3.69 5.82 -10.46
CA VAL A 223 -4.35 5.51 -9.18
C VAL A 223 -5.55 6.44 -9.00
N THR A 224 -6.69 5.86 -8.61
CA THR A 224 -7.91 6.60 -8.26
C THR A 224 -8.68 5.89 -7.17
N SER A 225 -9.67 6.57 -6.59
CA SER A 225 -10.72 5.91 -5.81
C SER A 225 -11.64 5.05 -6.70
N PHE A 226 -12.54 4.27 -6.11
CA PHE A 226 -13.59 3.53 -6.84
C PHE A 226 -14.54 4.45 -7.61
N SER A 227 -14.69 5.70 -7.19
CA SER A 227 -15.43 6.75 -7.90
C SER A 227 -14.65 7.43 -9.02
N ALA A 228 -13.47 6.92 -9.39
CA ALA A 228 -12.57 7.45 -10.41
C ALA A 228 -12.00 8.85 -10.10
N LYS A 229 -12.00 9.26 -8.82
CA LYS A 229 -11.42 10.53 -8.36
C LYS A 229 -9.99 10.33 -7.86
N PRO A 230 -9.06 11.25 -8.15
CA PRO A 230 -7.75 11.25 -7.51
C PRO A 230 -7.89 11.56 -6.01
N PHE A 231 -6.89 11.17 -5.22
CA PHE A 231 -6.84 11.53 -3.81
C PHE A 231 -6.39 12.99 -3.66
N GLY A 232 -7.16 13.78 -2.89
CA GLY A 232 -6.89 15.20 -2.67
C GLY A 232 -6.25 15.52 -1.32
N LYS A 233 -6.50 14.67 -0.30
CA LYS A 233 -5.98 14.86 1.07
C LYS A 233 -5.38 13.55 1.58
N ILE A 234 -4.46 13.64 2.56
CA ILE A 234 -3.79 12.47 3.15
C ILE A 234 -4.80 11.43 3.64
N ASN A 235 -5.87 11.84 4.32
CA ASN A 235 -6.89 10.94 4.87
C ASN A 235 -7.84 10.32 3.83
N GLU A 236 -7.74 10.67 2.57
CA GLU A 236 -8.49 10.03 1.48
C GLU A 236 -7.76 8.82 0.90
N TYR A 237 -6.45 8.72 1.13
CA TYR A 237 -5.65 7.59 0.67
C TYR A 237 -6.12 6.29 1.33
N GLY A 238 -6.36 5.26 0.52
CA GLY A 238 -6.69 3.91 0.97
C GLY A 238 -8.17 3.63 1.25
N GLN A 239 -9.05 4.62 1.38
CA GLN A 239 -10.49 4.37 1.63
C GLN A 239 -11.09 3.43 0.58
N THR A 240 -10.84 3.71 -0.70
CA THR A 240 -11.07 2.82 -1.84
C THR A 240 -10.00 3.10 -2.88
N LEU A 241 -9.41 2.07 -3.47
CA LEU A 241 -8.30 2.23 -4.39
C LEU A 241 -8.41 1.32 -5.60
N VAL A 242 -8.23 1.90 -6.79
CA VAL A 242 -7.93 1.20 -8.04
C VAL A 242 -6.62 1.74 -8.57
N ALA A 243 -5.67 0.86 -8.81
CA ALA A 243 -4.37 1.17 -9.35
C ALA A 243 -4.08 0.28 -10.57
N SER A 244 -3.39 0.78 -11.58
CA SER A 244 -3.13 0.02 -12.80
C SER A 244 -1.98 0.61 -13.62
N ASN A 245 -1.58 -0.11 -14.66
CA ASN A 245 -0.68 0.37 -15.70
C ASN A 245 -1.25 1.52 -16.58
N GLY A 246 -2.47 1.98 -16.29
CA GLY A 246 -3.17 3.03 -17.05
C GLY A 246 -4.07 2.46 -18.16
N ALA A 247 -3.59 1.55 -18.98
CA ALA A 247 -4.33 0.98 -20.13
C ALA A 247 -5.60 0.24 -19.66
N ILE A 248 -5.52 -0.56 -18.61
CA ILE A 248 -6.66 -1.34 -18.09
C ILE A 248 -7.46 -0.60 -17.00
N HIS A 249 -7.13 0.64 -16.65
CA HIS A 249 -7.77 1.37 -15.54
C HIS A 249 -9.28 1.55 -15.71
N ALA A 250 -9.71 1.99 -16.90
CA ALA A 250 -11.12 2.17 -17.20
C ALA A 250 -11.92 0.84 -17.22
N PRO A 251 -11.41 -0.26 -17.80
CA PRO A 251 -11.97 -1.60 -17.61
C PRO A 251 -12.13 -2.00 -16.14
N MET A 252 -11.10 -1.83 -15.29
CA MET A 252 -11.20 -2.15 -13.86
C MET A 252 -12.30 -1.35 -13.15
N LEU A 253 -12.42 -0.05 -13.42
CA LEU A 253 -13.48 0.79 -12.86
C LEU A 253 -14.88 0.37 -13.32
N ARG A 254 -15.03 -0.25 -14.51
CA ARG A 254 -16.33 -0.84 -14.93
C ARG A 254 -16.72 -2.03 -14.05
N ILE A 255 -15.78 -2.93 -13.75
CA ILE A 255 -16.01 -4.06 -12.83
C ILE A 255 -16.38 -3.56 -11.42
N ILE A 256 -15.67 -2.58 -10.89
CA ILE A 256 -16.00 -1.96 -9.59
C ILE A 256 -17.44 -1.45 -9.58
N ARG A 257 -17.85 -0.70 -10.59
CA ARG A 257 -19.23 -0.18 -10.68
C ARG A 257 -20.27 -1.29 -10.83
N GLN A 258 -19.97 -2.34 -11.57
CA GLN A 258 -20.84 -3.52 -11.70
C GLN A 258 -21.04 -4.20 -10.33
N SER A 259 -19.96 -4.43 -9.57
CA SER A 259 -20.03 -5.04 -8.25
C SER A 259 -20.89 -4.24 -7.26
N GLN A 260 -20.85 -2.91 -7.33
CA GLN A 260 -21.65 -2.02 -6.48
C GLN A 260 -23.14 -2.02 -6.84
N ARG A 261 -23.52 -2.27 -8.11
CA ARG A 261 -24.92 -2.35 -8.55
C ARG A 261 -25.59 -3.63 -8.09
N ILE A 262 -24.91 -4.76 -8.19
CA ILE A 262 -25.47 -6.08 -7.79
C ILE A 262 -25.85 -6.07 -6.32
N ASN A 263 -25.07 -5.43 -5.46
CA ASN A 263 -25.35 -5.32 -4.03
C ASN A 263 -26.60 -4.49 -3.69
N ARG A 264 -27.00 -3.54 -4.55
CA ARG A 264 -28.23 -2.74 -4.36
C ARG A 264 -29.52 -3.54 -4.60
N TYR A 265 -29.45 -4.67 -5.29
CA TYR A 265 -30.63 -5.48 -5.66
C TYR A 265 -30.75 -6.79 -4.85
N GLY A 266 -30.05 -6.92 -3.71
CA GLY A 266 -30.24 -8.03 -2.79
C GLY A 266 -29.94 -9.40 -3.41
N GLY A 267 -28.68 -9.75 -3.56
CA GLY A 267 -28.29 -11.15 -3.70
C GLY A 267 -28.75 -11.93 -2.46
N PRO A 268 -28.94 -13.27 -2.54
CA PRO A 268 -29.49 -14.06 -1.46
C PRO A 268 -28.67 -13.85 -0.17
N SER A 269 -29.34 -13.35 0.85
CA SER A 269 -28.79 -13.24 2.20
C SER A 269 -28.40 -14.65 2.64
N LEU A 270 -27.11 -14.93 2.70
CA LEU A 270 -26.63 -16.12 3.39
C LEU A 270 -27.05 -15.98 4.86
N LYS A 271 -28.16 -16.59 5.25
CA LYS A 271 -28.59 -16.67 6.65
C LYS A 271 -27.45 -17.31 7.43
N ARG A 272 -26.90 -16.56 8.37
CA ARG A 272 -25.92 -17.09 9.33
C ARG A 272 -26.64 -18.17 10.17
N THR A 273 -26.25 -19.41 9.99
CA THR A 273 -26.39 -20.41 11.04
C THR A 273 -25.27 -20.19 12.05
N HIS A 274 -25.66 -19.92 13.29
CA HIS A 274 -24.77 -19.70 14.43
C HIS A 274 -23.98 -20.95 14.78
#